data_ae8eb594884dfa16833e0e79ec7c0234
#
_entry.id   ae8eb594884dfa16833e0e79ec7c0234
#
_cell.length_a   1.000
_cell.length_b   1.000
_cell.length_c   1.000
_cell.angle_alpha   90.00
_cell.angle_beta   90.00
_cell.angle_gamma   90.00
#
_symmetry.space_group_name_H-M   'P 1'
#
loop_
_entity.id
_entity.type
_entity.pdbx_description
1 polymer ?
#
loop_
_entity_poly.entity_id
_entity_poly.type
_entity_poly.pdbx_seq_one_letter_code
_entity_poly.pdbx_strand_id
1 'polypeptide(L)'
;MFLLREIFHYSFGEISEIVGKSSVNCRQIFHRARNSIHFDPAEHPPLPIAEEKVKTFVNSMFEGNMRKLLELVGENVVMYSDGGGKAKAAQVPVAGFDLVFKLIQNLLKMYEGRFALDFLLVNGSPGLMLVTDDGDRHVYSFAFRHGKIRSIYSVANPDKLRHL
;
A
#
# COMPACT_ATOMS: atom_id res chain seq x y z
N MET A 1 18.49 13.29 -1.91
CA MET A 1 19.82 12.93 -2.42
C MET A 1 19.78 11.86 -3.51
N PHE A 2 19.19 10.68 -3.26
CA PHE A 2 19.13 9.61 -4.26
C PHE A 2 18.46 10.09 -5.57
N LEU A 3 17.25 10.64 -5.48
CA LEU A 3 16.53 11.17 -6.64
C LEU A 3 17.30 12.28 -7.35
N LEU A 4 17.90 13.21 -6.60
CA LEU A 4 18.71 14.30 -7.20
C LEU A 4 19.87 13.76 -8.04
N ARG A 5 20.48 12.64 -7.63
CA ARG A 5 21.59 12.02 -8.36
C ARG A 5 21.12 11.13 -9.51
N GLU A 6 20.19 10.21 -9.27
CA GLU A 6 19.79 9.19 -10.24
C GLU A 6 18.79 9.68 -11.28
N ILE A 7 17.89 10.59 -10.90
CA ILE A 7 16.83 11.10 -11.78
C ILE A 7 17.22 12.44 -12.40
N PHE A 8 17.70 13.37 -11.57
CA PHE A 8 18.02 14.74 -12.01
C PHE A 8 19.49 14.93 -12.38
N HIS A 9 20.34 13.92 -12.21
CA HIS A 9 21.75 13.87 -12.58
C HIS A 9 22.64 14.98 -11.97
N TYR A 10 22.21 15.59 -10.85
CA TYR A 10 23.01 16.59 -10.15
C TYR A 10 24.35 16.00 -9.66
N SER A 11 25.41 16.79 -9.72
CA SER A 11 26.70 16.44 -9.11
C SER A 11 26.61 16.42 -7.59
N PHE A 12 27.52 15.71 -6.92
CA PHE A 12 27.54 15.73 -5.44
C PHE A 12 27.90 17.10 -4.86
N GLY A 13 28.54 17.98 -5.64
CA GLY A 13 28.76 19.38 -5.29
C GLY A 13 27.43 20.13 -5.20
N GLU A 14 26.65 20.14 -6.28
CA GLU A 14 25.32 20.77 -6.35
C GLU A 14 24.37 20.19 -5.29
N ILE A 15 24.36 18.86 -5.13
CA ILE A 15 23.56 18.21 -4.08
C ILE A 15 23.95 18.71 -2.69
N SER A 16 25.25 18.92 -2.43
CA SER A 16 25.75 19.41 -1.13
C SER A 16 25.24 20.81 -0.82
N GLU A 17 25.17 21.67 -1.81
CA GLU A 17 24.62 23.03 -1.70
C GLU A 17 23.09 23.00 -1.44
N ILE A 18 22.35 22.17 -2.21
CA ILE A 18 20.88 22.03 -2.08
C ILE A 18 20.48 21.53 -0.69
N VAL A 19 21.22 20.55 -0.14
CA VAL A 19 20.84 19.87 1.12
C VAL A 19 21.58 20.34 2.36
N GLY A 20 22.52 21.30 2.22
CA GLY A 20 23.29 21.84 3.34
C GLY A 20 24.20 20.81 4.02
N LYS A 21 24.79 19.85 3.27
CA LYS A 21 25.69 18.82 3.77
C LYS A 21 26.97 18.79 2.95
N SER A 22 28.07 18.26 3.52
CA SER A 22 29.30 18.08 2.75
C SER A 22 29.09 17.08 1.60
N SER A 23 29.82 17.28 0.49
CA SER A 23 29.75 16.37 -0.69
C SER A 23 30.15 14.92 -0.33
N VAL A 24 31.06 14.76 0.64
CA VAL A 24 31.47 13.45 1.19
C VAL A 24 30.28 12.78 1.88
N ASN A 25 29.58 13.50 2.73
CA ASN A 25 28.40 12.98 3.42
C ASN A 25 27.27 12.66 2.42
N CYS A 26 27.08 13.49 1.38
CA CYS A 26 26.13 13.22 0.31
C CYS A 26 26.44 11.92 -0.42
N ARG A 27 27.72 11.64 -0.74
CA ARG A 27 28.13 10.36 -1.33
C ARG A 27 27.84 9.17 -0.41
N GLN A 28 28.17 9.27 0.88
CA GLN A 28 27.90 8.20 1.83
C GLN A 28 26.42 7.88 1.97
N ILE A 29 25.57 8.91 2.06
CA ILE A 29 24.11 8.74 2.14
C ILE A 29 23.58 8.14 0.83
N PHE A 30 24.07 8.60 -0.32
CA PHE A 30 23.72 8.06 -1.62
C PHE A 30 24.08 6.57 -1.73
N HIS A 31 25.31 6.17 -1.38
CA HIS A 31 25.72 4.77 -1.42
C HIS A 31 24.90 3.88 -0.49
N ARG A 32 24.57 4.36 0.73
CA ARG A 32 23.68 3.63 1.64
C ARG A 32 22.29 3.46 1.06
N ALA A 33 21.72 4.52 0.51
CA ALA A 33 20.41 4.47 -0.12
C ALA A 33 20.42 3.51 -1.32
N ARG A 34 21.44 3.59 -2.20
CA ARG A 34 21.58 2.71 -3.36
C ARG A 34 21.68 1.23 -2.96
N ASN A 35 22.42 0.93 -1.90
CA ASN A 35 22.56 -0.44 -1.40
C ASN A 35 21.31 -0.96 -0.68
N SER A 36 20.43 -0.07 -0.19
CA SER A 36 19.17 -0.44 0.46
C SER A 36 17.99 -0.52 -0.50
N ILE A 37 18.12 0.02 -1.72
CA ILE A 37 17.10 -0.10 -2.77
C ILE A 37 17.34 -1.41 -3.51
N HIS A 38 16.61 -2.44 -3.13
CA HIS A 38 16.58 -3.72 -3.84
C HIS A 38 15.27 -3.83 -4.59
N PHE A 39 15.35 -4.00 -5.90
CA PHE A 39 14.19 -4.40 -6.69
C PHE A 39 14.11 -5.92 -6.64
N ASP A 40 13.11 -6.44 -5.93
CA ASP A 40 12.78 -7.86 -5.95
C ASP A 40 11.56 -8.07 -6.87
N PRO A 41 11.72 -8.74 -8.01
CA PRO A 41 10.60 -9.04 -8.90
C PRO A 41 9.48 -9.83 -8.22
N ALA A 42 9.79 -10.59 -7.16
CA ALA A 42 8.79 -11.31 -6.38
C ALA A 42 7.90 -10.39 -5.52
N GLU A 43 8.37 -9.18 -5.22
CA GLU A 43 7.61 -8.13 -4.53
C GLU A 43 6.82 -7.22 -5.49
N HIS A 44 7.14 -7.29 -6.79
CA HIS A 44 6.53 -6.48 -7.83
C HIS A 44 6.05 -7.37 -9.00
N PRO A 45 4.97 -8.15 -8.80
CA PRO A 45 4.43 -8.96 -9.89
C PRO A 45 4.00 -8.07 -11.06
N PRO A 46 4.05 -8.57 -12.31
CA PRO A 46 3.54 -7.86 -13.47
C PRO A 46 2.11 -7.37 -13.22
N LEU A 47 1.79 -6.16 -13.71
CA LEU A 47 0.52 -5.47 -13.44
C LEU A 47 -0.71 -6.38 -13.67
N PRO A 48 -0.85 -7.14 -14.80
CA PRO A 48 -2.01 -8.00 -15.01
C PRO A 48 -2.16 -9.09 -13.94
N ILE A 49 -1.02 -9.66 -13.47
CA ILE A 49 -1.02 -10.69 -12.42
C ILE A 49 -1.41 -10.08 -11.07
N ALA A 50 -0.91 -8.89 -10.77
CA ALA A 50 -1.25 -8.17 -9.55
C ALA A 50 -2.75 -7.80 -9.52
N GLU A 51 -3.30 -7.31 -10.64
CA GLU A 51 -4.73 -7.01 -10.78
C GLU A 51 -5.62 -8.23 -10.56
N GLU A 52 -5.28 -9.35 -11.21
CA GLU A 52 -6.02 -10.61 -11.05
C GLU A 52 -6.02 -11.06 -9.57
N LYS A 53 -4.87 -10.99 -8.91
CA LYS A 53 -4.76 -11.35 -7.49
C LYS A 53 -5.60 -10.45 -6.58
N VAL A 54 -5.59 -9.14 -6.81
CA VAL A 54 -6.41 -8.19 -6.03
C VAL A 54 -7.90 -8.45 -6.26
N LYS A 55 -8.33 -8.63 -7.51
CA LYS A 55 -9.73 -8.97 -7.85
C LYS A 55 -10.15 -10.29 -7.20
N THR A 56 -9.31 -11.31 -7.31
CA THR A 56 -9.60 -12.62 -6.69
C THR A 56 -9.65 -12.53 -5.17
N PHE A 57 -8.77 -11.73 -4.55
CA PHE A 57 -8.81 -11.48 -3.11
C PHE A 57 -10.13 -10.84 -2.68
N VAL A 58 -10.55 -9.77 -3.37
CA VAL A 58 -11.80 -9.05 -3.08
C VAL A 58 -13.01 -9.98 -3.25
N ASN A 59 -13.11 -10.71 -4.36
CA ASN A 59 -14.19 -11.66 -4.59
C ASN A 59 -14.24 -12.74 -3.51
N SER A 60 -13.08 -13.32 -3.17
CA SER A 60 -12.99 -14.34 -2.10
C SER A 60 -13.40 -13.82 -0.73
N MET A 61 -13.18 -12.52 -0.46
CA MET A 61 -13.65 -11.86 0.77
C MET A 61 -15.19 -11.82 0.82
N PHE A 62 -15.84 -11.42 -0.29
CA PHE A 62 -17.32 -11.39 -0.37
C PHE A 62 -17.95 -12.77 -0.34
N GLU A 63 -17.32 -13.75 -0.97
CA GLU A 63 -17.79 -15.14 -0.99
C GLU A 63 -17.52 -15.88 0.33
N GLY A 64 -16.70 -15.33 1.22
CA GLY A 64 -16.24 -16.01 2.44
C GLY A 64 -15.32 -17.19 2.14
N ASN A 65 -14.66 -17.21 0.99
CA ASN A 65 -13.81 -18.31 0.54
C ASN A 65 -12.44 -18.29 1.24
N MET A 66 -12.43 -18.80 2.49
CA MET A 66 -11.24 -18.84 3.35
C MET A 66 -10.07 -19.58 2.72
N ARG A 67 -10.34 -20.68 2.01
CA ARG A 67 -9.29 -21.47 1.36
C ARG A 67 -8.54 -20.62 0.34
N LYS A 68 -9.28 -19.92 -0.51
CA LYS A 68 -8.69 -19.06 -1.55
C LYS A 68 -7.94 -17.87 -0.95
N LEU A 69 -8.46 -17.29 0.13
CA LEU A 69 -7.79 -16.21 0.86
C LEU A 69 -6.45 -16.66 1.43
N LEU A 70 -6.35 -17.84 2.04
CA LEU A 70 -5.09 -18.38 2.55
C LEU A 70 -4.05 -18.65 1.45
N GLU A 71 -4.49 -18.98 0.23
CA GLU A 71 -3.59 -19.12 -0.92
C GLU A 71 -3.03 -17.75 -1.36
N LEU A 72 -3.85 -16.70 -1.36
CA LEU A 72 -3.52 -15.37 -1.88
C LEU A 72 -2.75 -14.51 -0.88
N VAL A 73 -2.96 -14.73 0.41
CA VAL A 73 -2.45 -13.88 1.48
C VAL A 73 -1.40 -14.63 2.30
N GLY A 74 -0.33 -13.96 2.66
CA GLY A 74 0.68 -14.53 3.56
C GLY A 74 0.19 -14.63 5.01
N GLU A 75 0.59 -15.65 5.76
CA GLU A 75 0.23 -15.84 7.18
C GLU A 75 0.56 -14.60 8.04
N ASN A 76 1.70 -13.98 7.76
CA ASN A 76 2.18 -12.78 8.45
C ASN A 76 1.75 -11.49 7.75
N VAL A 77 0.58 -11.45 7.13
CA VAL A 77 0.06 -10.22 6.50
C VAL A 77 -0.11 -9.12 7.55
N VAL A 78 0.17 -7.88 7.15
CA VAL A 78 -0.03 -6.72 8.01
C VAL A 78 -0.93 -5.73 7.30
N MET A 79 -1.94 -5.23 8.01
CA MET A 79 -2.77 -4.12 7.53
C MET A 79 -2.40 -2.84 8.27
N TYR A 80 -2.10 -1.81 7.50
CA TYR A 80 -1.82 -0.46 7.97
C TYR A 80 -3.00 0.44 7.60
N SER A 81 -3.45 1.25 8.54
CA SER A 81 -4.60 2.14 8.33
C SER A 81 -4.24 3.58 8.67
N ASP A 82 -4.65 4.51 7.82
CA ASP A 82 -4.47 5.95 8.03
C ASP A 82 -5.83 6.68 7.92
N GLY A 83 -6.37 7.07 9.04
CA GLY A 83 -7.58 7.91 9.14
C GLY A 83 -7.27 9.39 9.34
N GLY A 84 -6.01 9.78 9.56
CA GLY A 84 -5.60 11.17 9.82
C GLY A 84 -6.24 11.80 11.06
N GLY A 85 -6.72 11.00 12.00
CA GLY A 85 -7.50 11.47 13.16
C GLY A 85 -8.92 11.96 12.82
N LYS A 86 -9.33 11.91 11.55
CA LYS A 86 -10.63 12.40 11.06
C LYS A 86 -11.57 11.25 10.67
N ALA A 87 -11.03 10.16 10.17
CA ALA A 87 -11.78 8.95 9.84
C ALA A 87 -11.46 7.81 10.81
N LYS A 88 -12.42 6.88 10.99
CA LYS A 88 -12.21 5.69 11.80
C LYS A 88 -11.17 4.78 11.12
N ALA A 89 -10.08 4.51 11.81
CA ALA A 89 -8.99 3.66 11.34
C ALA A 89 -8.30 2.96 12.52
N ALA A 90 -7.68 1.82 12.26
CA ALA A 90 -6.87 1.16 13.28
C ALA A 90 -5.66 2.05 13.63
N GLN A 91 -5.47 2.31 14.93
CA GLN A 91 -4.42 3.19 15.43
C GLN A 91 -3.02 2.55 15.37
N VAL A 92 -2.97 1.24 15.30
CA VAL A 92 -1.75 0.43 15.22
C VAL A 92 -1.88 -0.57 14.07
N PRO A 93 -0.76 -1.00 13.48
CA PRO A 93 -0.79 -2.05 12.47
C PRO A 93 -1.43 -3.33 13.01
N VAL A 94 -2.33 -3.91 12.24
CA VAL A 94 -2.97 -5.20 12.54
C VAL A 94 -2.20 -6.29 11.82
N ALA A 95 -1.61 -7.23 12.58
CA ALA A 95 -0.74 -8.26 12.03
C ALA A 95 -1.35 -9.67 12.21
N GLY A 96 -1.11 -10.50 11.20
CA GLY A 96 -1.59 -11.88 11.15
C GLY A 96 -2.91 -12.03 10.40
N PHE A 97 -3.01 -13.17 9.68
CA PHE A 97 -4.14 -13.45 8.79
C PHE A 97 -5.51 -13.33 9.51
N ASP A 98 -5.67 -13.97 10.66
CA ASP A 98 -6.95 -14.03 11.36
C ASP A 98 -7.44 -12.65 11.83
N LEU A 99 -6.53 -11.81 12.35
CA LEU A 99 -6.88 -10.48 12.83
C LEU A 99 -7.20 -9.53 11.67
N VAL A 100 -6.40 -9.57 10.60
CA VAL A 100 -6.64 -8.76 9.40
C VAL A 100 -7.95 -9.16 8.75
N PHE A 101 -8.19 -10.46 8.60
CA PHE A 101 -9.44 -10.99 8.05
C PHE A 101 -10.66 -10.58 8.87
N LYS A 102 -10.61 -10.76 10.19
CA LYS A 102 -11.68 -10.34 11.11
C LYS A 102 -11.97 -8.84 11.03
N LEU A 103 -10.91 -8.03 10.93
CA LEU A 103 -11.05 -6.58 10.76
C LEU A 103 -11.79 -6.25 9.46
N ILE A 104 -11.38 -6.84 8.32
CA ILE A 104 -12.01 -6.59 7.03
C ILE A 104 -13.47 -7.09 7.04
N GLN A 105 -13.74 -8.25 7.60
CA GLN A 105 -15.13 -8.75 7.74
C GLN A 105 -16.01 -7.80 8.56
N ASN A 106 -15.49 -7.26 9.66
CA ASN A 106 -16.21 -6.30 10.47
C ASN A 106 -16.50 -5.00 9.70
N LEU A 107 -15.53 -4.53 8.91
CA LEU A 107 -15.72 -3.37 8.03
C LEU A 107 -16.80 -3.64 6.98
N LEU A 108 -16.75 -4.79 6.31
CA LEU A 108 -17.76 -5.17 5.31
C LEU A 108 -19.17 -5.27 5.93
N LYS A 109 -19.30 -5.85 7.13
CA LYS A 109 -20.57 -5.90 7.85
C LYS A 109 -21.08 -4.50 8.25
N MET A 110 -20.17 -3.63 8.67
CA MET A 110 -20.54 -2.27 9.06
C MET A 110 -21.10 -1.46 7.88
N TYR A 111 -20.58 -1.72 6.68
CA TYR A 111 -21.00 -1.04 5.44
C TYR A 111 -21.89 -1.89 4.54
N GLU A 112 -22.43 -3.01 5.02
CA GLU A 112 -23.18 -3.98 4.23
C GLU A 112 -24.28 -3.32 3.38
N GLY A 113 -24.18 -3.49 2.04
CA GLY A 113 -25.11 -2.91 1.09
C GLY A 113 -25.06 -1.39 0.91
N ARG A 114 -24.13 -0.70 1.58
CA ARG A 114 -24.04 0.76 1.61
C ARG A 114 -22.69 1.28 1.15
N PHE A 115 -22.09 0.65 0.14
CA PHE A 115 -20.86 1.13 -0.47
C PHE A 115 -20.76 0.68 -1.93
N ALA A 116 -19.97 1.41 -2.70
CA ALA A 116 -19.50 1.03 -4.03
C ALA A 116 -18.01 0.70 -3.98
N LEU A 117 -17.56 -0.20 -4.86
CA LEU A 117 -16.15 -0.57 -5.03
C LEU A 117 -15.71 -0.33 -6.46
N ASP A 118 -14.62 0.42 -6.61
CA ASP A 118 -13.95 0.65 -7.87
C ASP A 118 -12.51 0.17 -7.82
N PHE A 119 -12.09 -0.57 -8.85
CA PHE A 119 -10.68 -0.94 -9.02
C PHE A 119 -9.94 0.17 -9.73
N LEU A 120 -8.77 0.55 -9.19
CA LEU A 120 -7.95 1.63 -9.72
C LEU A 120 -6.45 1.35 -9.51
N LEU A 121 -5.62 2.18 -10.10
CA LEU A 121 -4.18 2.13 -9.84
C LEU A 121 -3.83 3.14 -8.74
N VAL A 122 -3.16 2.65 -7.70
CA VAL A 122 -2.58 3.46 -6.61
C VAL A 122 -1.07 3.44 -6.77
N ASN A 123 -0.47 4.58 -7.10
CA ASN A 123 0.98 4.69 -7.35
C ASN A 123 1.51 3.64 -8.36
N GLY A 124 0.73 3.38 -9.43
CA GLY A 124 1.10 2.42 -10.48
C GLY A 124 0.88 0.95 -10.13
N SER A 125 0.33 0.65 -8.96
CA SER A 125 -0.01 -0.72 -8.50
C SER A 125 -1.52 -0.88 -8.36
N PRO A 126 -2.06 -2.10 -8.54
CA PRO A 126 -3.48 -2.35 -8.38
C PRO A 126 -3.96 -2.05 -6.97
N GLY A 127 -5.06 -1.36 -6.89
CA GLY A 127 -5.74 -1.02 -5.65
C GLY A 127 -7.24 -0.99 -5.84
N LEU A 128 -7.95 -0.55 -4.84
CA LEU A 128 -9.40 -0.34 -4.89
C LEU A 128 -9.80 0.88 -4.06
N MET A 129 -10.87 1.51 -4.47
CA MET A 129 -11.55 2.54 -3.73
C MET A 129 -12.92 2.03 -3.30
N LEU A 130 -13.21 2.16 -2.01
CA LEU A 130 -14.52 1.96 -1.43
C LEU A 130 -15.11 3.34 -1.14
N VAL A 131 -16.33 3.57 -1.61
CA VAL A 131 -17.08 4.79 -1.35
C VAL A 131 -18.37 4.40 -0.63
N THR A 132 -18.58 4.94 0.58
CA THR A 132 -19.79 4.72 1.37
C THR A 132 -20.94 5.62 0.91
N ASP A 133 -22.18 5.32 1.28
CA ASP A 133 -23.35 6.17 0.99
C ASP A 133 -23.21 7.58 1.58
N ASP A 134 -22.48 7.71 2.70
CA ASP A 134 -22.20 9.00 3.34
C ASP A 134 -21.12 9.80 2.59
N GLY A 135 -20.55 9.23 1.53
CA GLY A 135 -19.52 9.85 0.71
C GLY A 135 -18.08 9.66 1.24
N ASP A 136 -17.90 8.91 2.31
CA ASP A 136 -16.56 8.60 2.82
C ASP A 136 -15.81 7.70 1.84
N ARG A 137 -14.55 8.04 1.59
CA ARG A 137 -13.66 7.31 0.67
C ARG A 137 -12.59 6.56 1.43
N HIS A 138 -12.37 5.32 1.05
CA HIS A 138 -11.31 4.47 1.56
C HIS A 138 -10.52 3.90 0.38
N VAL A 139 -9.24 4.21 0.30
CA VAL A 139 -8.37 3.69 -0.76
C VAL A 139 -7.49 2.60 -0.19
N TYR A 140 -7.48 1.45 -0.86
CA TYR A 140 -6.67 0.30 -0.49
C TYR A 140 -5.60 0.04 -1.54
N SER A 141 -4.39 -0.23 -1.10
CA SER A 141 -3.30 -0.71 -1.94
C SER A 141 -2.62 -1.92 -1.32
N PHE A 142 -1.91 -2.69 -2.14
CA PHE A 142 -1.40 -3.99 -1.77
C PHE A 142 0.09 -4.09 -2.09
N ALA A 143 0.87 -4.62 -1.13
CA ALA A 143 2.24 -5.03 -1.39
C ALA A 143 2.32 -6.57 -1.43
N PHE A 144 3.08 -7.06 -2.40
CA PHE A 144 3.27 -8.48 -2.62
C PHE A 144 4.64 -8.94 -2.13
N ARG A 145 4.74 -10.20 -1.73
CA ARG A 145 6.01 -10.88 -1.49
C ARG A 145 5.85 -12.36 -1.81
N HIS A 146 6.75 -12.90 -2.62
CA HIS A 146 6.70 -14.29 -3.08
C HIS A 146 5.32 -14.65 -3.67
N GLY A 147 4.74 -13.73 -4.45
CA GLY A 147 3.46 -13.94 -5.11
C GLY A 147 2.21 -13.87 -4.23
N LYS A 148 2.35 -13.58 -2.92
CA LYS A 148 1.24 -13.41 -1.97
C LYS A 148 1.13 -11.96 -1.52
N ILE A 149 -0.07 -11.53 -1.12
CA ILE A 149 -0.31 -10.25 -0.46
C ILE A 149 0.36 -10.28 0.92
N ARG A 150 1.34 -9.41 1.11
CA ARG A 150 2.11 -9.30 2.35
C ARG A 150 1.65 -8.14 3.21
N SER A 151 1.22 -7.06 2.58
CA SER A 151 0.70 -5.90 3.30
C SER A 151 -0.50 -5.30 2.56
N ILE A 152 -1.43 -4.80 3.36
CA ILE A 152 -2.61 -4.05 2.91
C ILE A 152 -2.51 -2.68 3.53
N TYR A 153 -2.58 -1.64 2.72
CA TYR A 153 -2.61 -0.25 3.16
C TYR A 153 -4.00 0.32 2.92
N SER A 154 -4.59 0.91 3.95
CA SER A 154 -5.89 1.58 3.90
C SER A 154 -5.71 3.06 4.24
N VAL A 155 -6.11 3.94 3.34
CA VAL A 155 -6.13 5.38 3.56
C VAL A 155 -7.58 5.84 3.52
N ALA A 156 -8.05 6.39 4.63
CA ALA A 156 -9.37 7.02 4.79
C ALA A 156 -9.24 8.48 5.20
N ASN A 157 -8.01 9.01 5.29
CA ASN A 157 -7.75 10.40 5.64
C ASN A 157 -8.27 11.34 4.55
N PRO A 158 -9.33 12.15 4.81
CA PRO A 158 -9.94 12.99 3.78
C PRO A 158 -8.97 14.05 3.22
N ASP A 159 -8.00 14.49 4.02
CA ASP A 159 -7.01 15.47 3.56
C ASP A 159 -6.08 14.90 2.48
N LYS A 160 -5.82 13.59 2.52
CA LYS A 160 -4.99 12.88 1.53
C LYS A 160 -5.78 12.46 0.28
N LEU A 161 -7.11 12.35 0.39
CA LEU A 161 -7.98 11.87 -0.68
C LEU A 161 -8.74 12.99 -1.42
N ARG A 162 -8.34 14.26 -1.22
CA ARG A 162 -9.02 15.43 -1.83
C ARG A 162 -8.97 15.45 -3.36
N HIS A 163 -8.02 14.75 -3.96
CA HIS A 163 -7.76 14.78 -5.41
C HIS A 163 -8.31 13.56 -6.16
N LEU A 164 -9.06 12.68 -5.46
CA LEU A 164 -9.68 11.48 -6.01
C LEU A 164 -11.16 11.67 -6.28
#